data_5ef358432d7091273f324f9527ff7277
#
_entry.id   5ef358432d7091273f324f9527ff7277
#
_cell.length_a   1.000
_cell.length_b   1.000
_cell.length_c   1.000
_cell.angle_alpha   90.00
_cell.angle_beta   90.00
_cell.angle_gamma   90.00
#
_symmetry.space_group_name_H-M   'P 1'
#
loop_
_entity.id
_entity.type
_entity.pdbx_description
1 polymer ?
#
loop_
_entity_poly.entity_id
_entity_poly.type
_entity_poly.pdbx_seq_one_letter_code
_entity_poly.pdbx_strand_id
1 'polypeptide(L)'
;MSQEFEGQVAFITGAAHGQGRATALALARAGAHVAAFDVARQLEYPTYTFGNSAELESLQREVEALGRRCLIFSGDVRDDASITAAVEATREHLGRIDVLFNNAGICAYAPVQEMTEAEWDAMLDINLKGAWLVARRVIPLMVAQRSGVIINNSSIAGLRGMNRLSHYAASKWGMVGLTKSWAIELAPHGIRVLSIHPTGVNTPMNDGLAAMEGATPQEIAERSAGNLLPVPWIEAEDVAEAVLFLASPRSRYATGSQYVLDAGLLSR
;
A
#
# COMPACT_ATOMS: atom_id res chain seq x y z
N MET A 1 -21.59 3.33 -13.28
CA MET A 1 -20.69 3.14 -12.12
C MET A 1 -20.82 4.36 -11.25
N SER A 2 -20.82 4.21 -9.94
CA SER A 2 -20.88 5.32 -8.97
C SER A 2 -19.67 6.22 -9.14
N GLN A 3 -19.85 7.54 -9.32
CA GLN A 3 -18.77 8.52 -9.37
C GLN A 3 -18.49 9.08 -7.96
N GLU A 4 -18.39 8.20 -6.98
CA GLU A 4 -18.26 8.53 -5.56
C GLU A 4 -16.98 9.34 -5.26
N PHE A 5 -15.95 9.24 -6.13
CA PHE A 5 -14.68 9.94 -6.01
C PHE A 5 -14.46 11.01 -7.09
N GLU A 6 -15.54 11.49 -7.73
CA GLU A 6 -15.44 12.53 -8.76
C GLU A 6 -14.72 13.78 -8.24
N GLY A 7 -13.69 14.22 -8.96
CA GLY A 7 -12.87 15.38 -8.59
C GLY A 7 -11.92 15.19 -7.41
N GLN A 8 -11.86 14.00 -6.82
CA GLN A 8 -10.87 13.64 -5.81
C GLN A 8 -9.56 13.16 -6.44
N VAL A 9 -8.49 13.21 -5.67
CA VAL A 9 -7.15 12.78 -6.07
C VAL A 9 -6.62 11.73 -5.10
N ALA A 10 -6.21 10.59 -5.65
CA ALA A 10 -5.55 9.54 -4.88
C ALA A 10 -4.04 9.53 -5.16
N PHE A 11 -3.23 9.64 -4.11
CA PHE A 11 -1.79 9.41 -4.15
C PHE A 11 -1.49 8.00 -3.68
N ILE A 12 -0.87 7.19 -4.53
CA ILE A 12 -0.67 5.76 -4.30
C ILE A 12 0.80 5.42 -4.45
N THR A 13 1.41 4.82 -3.43
CA THR A 13 2.78 4.32 -3.49
C THR A 13 2.82 2.83 -3.83
N GLY A 14 3.86 2.38 -4.56
CA GLY A 14 3.92 1.00 -5.06
C GLY A 14 2.83 0.74 -6.12
N ALA A 15 2.64 1.70 -7.03
CA ALA A 15 1.49 1.74 -7.92
C ALA A 15 1.67 0.99 -9.25
N ALA A 16 2.89 0.56 -9.58
CA ALA A 16 3.18 -0.05 -10.89
C ALA A 16 2.47 -1.39 -11.08
N HIS A 17 2.31 -2.19 -10.02
CA HIS A 17 1.70 -3.51 -10.08
C HIS A 17 0.94 -3.90 -8.80
N GLY A 18 0.37 -5.10 -8.77
CA GLY A 18 -0.28 -5.69 -7.59
C GLY A 18 -1.37 -4.81 -6.99
N GLN A 19 -1.41 -4.75 -5.65
CA GLN A 19 -2.45 -4.06 -4.89
C GLN A 19 -2.52 -2.57 -5.19
N GLY A 20 -1.36 -1.89 -5.38
CA GLY A 20 -1.30 -0.47 -5.71
C GLY A 20 -1.95 -0.17 -7.06
N ARG A 21 -1.62 -0.95 -8.09
CA ARG A 21 -2.21 -0.82 -9.42
C ARG A 21 -3.71 -1.11 -9.42
N ALA A 22 -4.13 -2.20 -8.81
CA ALA A 22 -5.56 -2.55 -8.70
C ALA A 22 -6.35 -1.43 -8.01
N THR A 23 -5.80 -0.87 -6.92
CA THR A 23 -6.40 0.25 -6.18
C THR A 23 -6.47 1.52 -7.04
N ALA A 24 -5.41 1.84 -7.79
CA ALA A 24 -5.38 3.00 -8.69
C ALA A 24 -6.50 2.92 -9.75
N LEU A 25 -6.64 1.77 -10.38
CA LEU A 25 -7.68 1.52 -11.38
C LEU A 25 -9.09 1.53 -10.77
N ALA A 26 -9.27 0.97 -9.58
CA ALA A 26 -10.55 0.96 -8.89
C ALA A 26 -11.01 2.39 -8.52
N LEU A 27 -10.10 3.22 -7.94
CA LEU A 27 -10.37 4.62 -7.63
C LEU A 27 -10.63 5.45 -8.90
N ALA A 28 -9.89 5.21 -9.98
CA ALA A 28 -10.10 5.88 -11.26
C ALA A 28 -11.48 5.54 -11.87
N ARG A 29 -11.90 4.26 -11.82
CA ARG A 29 -13.27 3.84 -12.25
C ARG A 29 -14.36 4.50 -11.41
N ALA A 30 -14.08 4.77 -10.14
CA ALA A 30 -14.99 5.44 -9.22
C ALA A 30 -14.93 6.99 -9.31
N GLY A 31 -14.10 7.56 -10.20
CA GLY A 31 -14.08 8.99 -10.51
C GLY A 31 -12.83 9.76 -10.08
N ALA A 32 -11.90 9.15 -9.35
CA ALA A 32 -10.70 9.84 -8.87
C ALA A 32 -9.67 10.06 -9.97
N HIS A 33 -8.91 11.14 -9.86
CA HIS A 33 -7.62 11.29 -10.50
C HIS A 33 -6.54 10.56 -9.69
N VAL A 34 -5.45 10.17 -10.34
CA VAL A 34 -4.41 9.33 -9.74
C VAL A 34 -3.05 10.01 -9.81
N ALA A 35 -2.32 9.97 -8.72
CA ALA A 35 -0.88 10.21 -8.64
C ALA A 35 -0.21 8.89 -8.24
N ALA A 36 0.41 8.23 -9.20
CA ALA A 36 1.02 6.92 -9.06
C ALA A 36 2.53 7.06 -8.83
N PHE A 37 3.00 6.70 -7.64
CA PHE A 37 4.41 6.74 -7.26
C PHE A 37 4.94 5.31 -7.12
N ASP A 38 6.05 5.00 -7.77
CA ASP A 38 6.68 3.69 -7.69
C ASP A 38 8.19 3.82 -7.87
N VAL A 39 8.96 2.88 -7.30
CA VAL A 39 10.40 2.86 -7.51
C VAL A 39 10.78 2.59 -8.96
N ALA A 40 9.94 1.87 -9.68
CA ALA A 40 9.99 1.56 -11.11
C ALA A 40 11.39 1.08 -11.61
N ARG A 41 12.14 0.44 -10.73
CA ARG A 41 13.46 -0.14 -10.98
C ARG A 41 13.73 -1.30 -10.04
N GLN A 42 14.67 -2.15 -10.41
CA GLN A 42 15.14 -3.22 -9.52
C GLN A 42 15.84 -2.65 -8.29
N LEU A 43 15.57 -3.23 -7.13
CA LEU A 43 16.28 -2.98 -5.87
C LEU A 43 17.32 -4.09 -5.64
N GLU A 44 18.31 -3.80 -4.79
CA GLU A 44 19.32 -4.80 -4.38
C GLU A 44 18.71 -5.88 -3.48
N TYR A 45 17.72 -5.50 -2.66
CA TYR A 45 16.99 -6.40 -1.76
C TYR A 45 15.51 -6.02 -1.69
N PRO A 46 14.64 -7.04 -1.71
CA PRO A 46 14.90 -8.45 -2.04
C PRO A 46 15.17 -8.67 -3.53
N THR A 47 15.60 -9.89 -3.90
CA THR A 47 16.10 -10.20 -5.25
C THR A 47 15.01 -10.55 -6.28
N TYR A 48 13.73 -10.47 -5.94
CA TYR A 48 12.65 -10.69 -6.91
C TYR A 48 12.39 -9.45 -7.78
N THR A 49 11.60 -9.63 -8.83
CA THR A 49 11.28 -8.56 -9.80
C THR A 49 10.35 -7.52 -9.22
N PHE A 50 10.73 -6.27 -9.33
CA PHE A 50 9.91 -5.10 -9.00
C PHE A 50 9.19 -4.54 -10.22
N GLY A 51 8.25 -3.61 -9.98
CA GLY A 51 7.61 -2.83 -11.02
C GLY A 51 8.63 -2.03 -11.85
N ASN A 52 8.27 -1.70 -13.07
CA ASN A 52 9.10 -0.96 -14.01
C ASN A 52 8.35 0.22 -14.63
N SER A 53 9.08 1.08 -15.36
CA SER A 53 8.51 2.28 -15.98
C SER A 53 7.42 1.96 -16.99
N ALA A 54 7.53 0.86 -17.74
CA ALA A 54 6.52 0.48 -18.73
C ALA A 54 5.19 0.09 -18.06
N GLU A 55 5.23 -0.50 -16.85
CA GLU A 55 4.02 -0.78 -16.07
C GLU A 55 3.36 0.50 -15.53
N LEU A 56 4.15 1.49 -15.07
CA LEU A 56 3.62 2.81 -14.70
C LEU A 56 2.98 3.52 -15.90
N GLU A 57 3.62 3.51 -17.06
CA GLU A 57 3.09 4.09 -18.29
C GLU A 57 1.81 3.36 -18.76
N SER A 58 1.76 2.04 -18.58
CA SER A 58 0.54 1.25 -18.85
C SER A 58 -0.59 1.66 -17.92
N LEU A 59 -0.32 1.80 -16.62
CA LEU A 59 -1.30 2.28 -15.65
C LEU A 59 -1.81 3.67 -16.03
N GLN A 60 -0.92 4.59 -16.41
CA GLN A 60 -1.31 5.93 -16.85
C GLN A 60 -2.31 5.87 -18.00
N ARG A 61 -1.98 5.13 -19.07
CA ARG A 61 -2.87 4.97 -20.23
C ARG A 61 -4.23 4.40 -19.86
N GLU A 62 -4.27 3.42 -18.95
CA GLU A 62 -5.52 2.80 -18.52
C GLU A 62 -6.39 3.76 -17.69
N VAL A 63 -5.79 4.55 -16.79
CA VAL A 63 -6.49 5.59 -16.02
C VAL A 63 -7.01 6.69 -16.95
N GLU A 64 -6.21 7.13 -17.92
CA GLU A 64 -6.59 8.15 -18.91
C GLU A 64 -7.71 7.65 -19.83
N ALA A 65 -7.72 6.36 -20.20
CA ALA A 65 -8.81 5.74 -20.96
C ALA A 65 -10.14 5.72 -20.19
N LEU A 66 -10.11 5.81 -18.85
CA LEU A 66 -11.30 6.00 -18.01
C LEU A 66 -11.74 7.48 -17.91
N GLY A 67 -11.09 8.39 -18.63
CA GLY A 67 -11.36 9.83 -18.60
C GLY A 67 -10.85 10.52 -17.35
N ARG A 68 -9.84 9.94 -16.66
CA ARG A 68 -9.23 10.52 -15.45
C ARG A 68 -7.80 10.96 -15.74
N ARG A 69 -7.32 11.96 -15.01
CA ARG A 69 -5.92 12.39 -15.10
C ARG A 69 -5.06 11.43 -14.29
N CYS A 70 -3.89 11.07 -14.83
CA CYS A 70 -2.90 10.27 -14.14
C CYS A 70 -1.53 10.91 -14.22
N LEU A 71 -0.93 11.18 -13.07
CA LEU A 71 0.47 11.56 -12.97
C LEU A 71 1.26 10.33 -12.53
N ILE A 72 2.38 10.06 -13.18
CA ILE A 72 3.28 8.96 -12.81
C ILE A 72 4.62 9.51 -12.34
N PHE A 73 5.15 8.92 -11.28
CA PHE A 73 6.42 9.32 -10.67
C PHE A 73 7.28 8.08 -10.41
N SER A 74 8.48 8.08 -10.98
CA SER A 74 9.50 7.10 -10.64
C SER A 74 10.34 7.65 -9.49
N GLY A 75 10.25 7.01 -8.31
CA GLY A 75 10.94 7.46 -7.10
C GLY A 75 10.94 6.43 -5.99
N ASP A 76 11.89 6.53 -5.09
CA ASP A 76 12.03 5.64 -3.95
C ASP A 76 11.37 6.27 -2.70
N VAL A 77 10.55 5.53 -1.97
CA VAL A 77 9.91 6.01 -0.74
C VAL A 77 10.92 6.31 0.39
N ARG A 78 12.17 5.94 0.22
CA ARG A 78 13.29 6.30 1.12
C ARG A 78 13.90 7.67 0.78
N ASP A 79 13.63 8.20 -0.40
CA ASP A 79 14.17 9.48 -0.88
C ASP A 79 13.14 10.61 -0.70
N ASP A 80 13.38 11.42 0.35
CA ASP A 80 12.52 12.56 0.69
C ASP A 80 12.44 13.62 -0.42
N ALA A 81 13.48 13.75 -1.26
CA ALA A 81 13.48 14.70 -2.36
C ALA A 81 12.54 14.27 -3.48
N SER A 82 12.58 12.99 -3.88
CA SER A 82 11.67 12.46 -4.91
C SER A 82 10.21 12.46 -4.44
N ILE A 83 9.95 12.16 -3.16
CA ILE A 83 8.62 12.25 -2.57
C ILE A 83 8.12 13.69 -2.61
N THR A 84 8.95 14.64 -2.18
CA THR A 84 8.59 16.07 -2.17
C THR A 84 8.22 16.54 -3.57
N ALA A 85 9.05 16.25 -4.58
CA ALA A 85 8.78 16.61 -5.97
C ALA A 85 7.46 16.01 -6.48
N ALA A 86 7.18 14.75 -6.17
CA ALA A 86 5.95 14.08 -6.58
C ALA A 86 4.69 14.69 -5.93
N VAL A 87 4.76 15.01 -4.63
CA VAL A 87 3.64 15.62 -3.89
C VAL A 87 3.39 17.04 -4.36
N GLU A 88 4.44 17.84 -4.58
CA GLU A 88 4.33 19.20 -5.11
C GLU A 88 3.76 19.23 -6.52
N ALA A 89 4.25 18.38 -7.42
CA ALA A 89 3.71 18.24 -8.76
C ALA A 89 2.24 17.77 -8.75
N THR A 90 1.87 16.88 -7.84
CA THR A 90 0.47 16.47 -7.67
C THR A 90 -0.39 17.66 -7.24
N ARG A 91 0.05 18.44 -6.27
CA ARG A 91 -0.65 19.66 -5.84
C ARG A 91 -0.76 20.69 -6.98
N GLU A 92 0.31 20.90 -7.73
CA GLU A 92 0.35 21.87 -8.82
C GLU A 92 -0.62 21.48 -9.96
N HIS A 93 -0.59 20.23 -10.38
CA HIS A 93 -1.34 19.77 -11.54
C HIS A 93 -2.74 19.27 -11.23
N LEU A 94 -2.98 18.65 -10.06
CA LEU A 94 -4.29 18.09 -9.66
C LEU A 94 -4.97 18.89 -8.55
N GLY A 95 -4.26 19.82 -7.90
CA GLY A 95 -4.81 20.78 -6.95
C GLY A 95 -4.99 20.28 -5.51
N ARG A 96 -5.07 18.96 -5.29
CA ARG A 96 -5.40 18.34 -4.01
C ARG A 96 -4.88 16.93 -3.88
N ILE A 97 -4.93 16.37 -2.66
CA ILE A 97 -4.77 14.93 -2.38
C ILE A 97 -5.83 14.57 -1.33
N ASP A 98 -6.75 13.67 -1.69
CA ASP A 98 -7.87 13.27 -0.83
C ASP A 98 -7.66 11.90 -0.20
N VAL A 99 -6.99 11.02 -0.92
CA VAL A 99 -6.69 9.66 -0.49
C VAL A 99 -5.19 9.44 -0.61
N LEU A 100 -4.55 9.04 0.48
CA LEU A 100 -3.20 8.50 0.47
C LEU A 100 -3.27 6.99 0.73
N PHE A 101 -2.83 6.19 -0.22
CA PHE A 101 -2.62 4.77 -0.02
C PHE A 101 -1.13 4.47 0.11
N ASN A 102 -0.64 4.35 1.35
CA ASN A 102 0.71 3.92 1.69
C ASN A 102 0.82 2.42 1.46
N ASN A 103 1.14 2.02 0.23
CA ASN A 103 1.16 0.63 -0.19
C ASN A 103 2.56 0.11 -0.54
N ALA A 104 3.50 0.97 -0.94
CA ALA A 104 4.87 0.55 -1.23
C ALA A 104 5.45 -0.29 -0.09
N GLY A 105 6.00 -1.43 -0.43
CA GLY A 105 6.56 -2.34 0.55
C GLY A 105 7.22 -3.54 -0.08
N ILE A 106 8.09 -4.17 0.70
CA ILE A 106 8.81 -5.40 0.36
C ILE A 106 8.53 -6.48 1.41
N CYS A 107 8.77 -7.73 1.04
CA CYS A 107 8.73 -8.88 1.94
C CYS A 107 9.81 -9.88 1.50
N ALA A 108 10.52 -10.47 2.45
CA ALA A 108 11.49 -11.52 2.16
C ALA A 108 11.67 -12.40 3.40
N TYR A 109 11.97 -13.68 3.18
CA TYR A 109 12.26 -14.61 4.27
C TYR A 109 13.71 -14.46 4.74
N ALA A 110 13.92 -14.33 6.05
CA ALA A 110 15.22 -14.36 6.69
C ALA A 110 15.12 -14.98 8.10
N PRO A 111 15.80 -16.10 8.39
CA PRO A 111 15.92 -16.62 9.76
C PRO A 111 16.53 -15.56 10.67
N VAL A 112 16.01 -15.40 11.89
CA VAL A 112 16.41 -14.29 12.77
C VAL A 112 17.91 -14.25 13.08
N GLN A 113 18.56 -15.41 13.18
CA GLN A 113 20.01 -15.52 13.45
C GLN A 113 20.92 -15.31 12.22
N GLU A 114 20.32 -15.31 11.02
CA GLU A 114 21.03 -15.17 9.74
C GLU A 114 20.76 -13.82 9.09
N MET A 115 19.70 -13.14 9.54
CA MET A 115 19.28 -11.84 9.02
C MET A 115 20.39 -10.81 9.20
N THR A 116 20.80 -10.20 8.11
CA THR A 116 21.78 -9.11 8.13
C THR A 116 21.15 -7.79 8.55
N GLU A 117 21.97 -6.87 9.07
CA GLU A 117 21.53 -5.51 9.38
C GLU A 117 20.99 -4.79 8.12
N ALA A 118 21.62 -5.00 6.96
CA ALA A 118 21.17 -4.41 5.70
C ALA A 118 19.77 -4.91 5.26
N GLU A 119 19.44 -6.17 5.47
CA GLU A 119 18.11 -6.74 5.20
C GLU A 119 17.08 -6.17 6.17
N TRP A 120 17.43 -6.07 7.46
CA TRP A 120 16.60 -5.42 8.47
C TRP A 120 16.33 -3.97 8.10
N ASP A 121 17.35 -3.18 7.84
CA ASP A 121 17.26 -1.76 7.52
C ASP A 121 16.46 -1.53 6.24
N ALA A 122 16.70 -2.27 5.18
CA ALA A 122 15.93 -2.16 3.95
C ALA A 122 14.43 -2.40 4.18
N MET A 123 14.08 -3.40 4.98
CA MET A 123 12.68 -3.73 5.31
C MET A 123 12.00 -2.61 6.09
N LEU A 124 12.65 -2.09 7.13
CA LEU A 124 12.10 -1.02 7.96
C LEU A 124 12.07 0.32 7.20
N ASP A 125 13.13 0.64 6.47
CA ASP A 125 13.23 1.88 5.71
C ASP A 125 12.19 1.99 4.60
N ILE A 126 11.89 0.89 3.90
CA ILE A 126 10.87 0.90 2.85
C ILE A 126 9.46 0.83 3.47
N ASN A 127 9.18 -0.20 4.29
CA ASN A 127 7.82 -0.50 4.70
C ASN A 127 7.27 0.47 5.76
N LEU A 128 8.11 0.99 6.64
CA LEU A 128 7.69 1.80 7.78
C LEU A 128 8.12 3.25 7.64
N LYS A 129 9.42 3.51 7.54
CA LYS A 129 9.96 4.86 7.41
C LYS A 129 9.52 5.53 6.11
N GLY A 130 9.50 4.78 4.99
CA GLY A 130 9.02 5.28 3.70
C GLY A 130 7.57 5.74 3.76
N ALA A 131 6.69 4.95 4.38
CA ALA A 131 5.30 5.35 4.58
C ALA A 131 5.15 6.62 5.42
N TRP A 132 5.98 6.78 6.47
CA TRP A 132 6.04 8.00 7.26
C TRP A 132 6.56 9.19 6.45
N LEU A 133 7.62 9.03 5.66
CA LEU A 133 8.17 10.08 4.79
C LEU A 133 7.12 10.60 3.80
N VAL A 134 6.40 9.71 3.14
CA VAL A 134 5.31 10.07 2.21
C VAL A 134 4.19 10.82 2.96
N ALA A 135 3.70 10.24 4.06
CA ALA A 135 2.63 10.85 4.85
C ALA A 135 3.03 12.24 5.36
N ARG A 136 4.27 12.43 5.82
CA ARG A 136 4.81 13.72 6.27
C ARG A 136 4.69 14.82 5.21
N ARG A 137 4.76 14.47 3.93
CA ARG A 137 4.63 15.43 2.81
C ARG A 137 3.17 15.65 2.39
N VAL A 138 2.33 14.63 2.51
CA VAL A 138 0.91 14.70 2.13
C VAL A 138 0.04 15.35 3.22
N ILE A 139 0.29 15.05 4.49
CA ILE A 139 -0.52 15.52 5.63
C ILE A 139 -0.72 17.04 5.65
N PRO A 140 0.30 17.90 5.42
CA PRO A 140 0.09 19.36 5.41
C PRO A 140 -0.97 19.81 4.40
N LEU A 141 -1.07 19.17 3.25
CA LEU A 141 -2.10 19.45 2.24
C LEU A 141 -3.48 19.05 2.73
N MET A 142 -3.62 17.84 3.29
CA MET A 142 -4.88 17.36 3.86
C MET A 142 -5.34 18.21 5.05
N VAL A 143 -4.41 18.68 5.89
CA VAL A 143 -4.71 19.60 7.00
C VAL A 143 -5.24 20.95 6.48
N ALA A 144 -4.61 21.50 5.45
CA ALA A 144 -5.09 22.74 4.81
C ALA A 144 -6.47 22.55 4.15
N GLN A 145 -6.73 21.36 3.57
CA GLN A 145 -8.02 20.98 2.98
C GLN A 145 -9.09 20.71 4.05
N ARG A 146 -8.70 20.44 5.31
CA ARG A 146 -9.56 19.96 6.40
C ARG A 146 -10.32 18.67 6.03
N SER A 147 -9.71 17.86 5.21
CA SER A 147 -10.29 16.62 4.69
C SER A 147 -9.19 15.72 4.15
N GLY A 148 -9.33 14.42 4.32
CA GLY A 148 -8.45 13.41 3.75
C GLY A 148 -8.64 12.04 4.37
N VAL A 149 -8.14 11.02 3.68
CA VAL A 149 -8.10 9.65 4.19
C VAL A 149 -6.72 9.07 3.91
N ILE A 150 -6.07 8.58 4.95
CA ILE A 150 -4.81 7.84 4.86
C ILE A 150 -5.09 6.37 5.14
N ILE A 151 -4.73 5.51 4.21
CA ILE A 151 -4.85 4.06 4.36
C ILE A 151 -3.45 3.47 4.30
N ASN A 152 -3.03 2.87 5.39
CA ASN A 152 -1.74 2.22 5.53
C ASN A 152 -1.87 0.73 5.22
N ASN A 153 -1.20 0.25 4.18
CA ASN A 153 -1.20 -1.16 3.84
C ASN A 153 -0.27 -1.95 4.79
N SER A 154 -0.87 -2.47 5.85
CA SER A 154 -0.19 -3.37 6.77
C SER A 154 -0.23 -4.82 6.23
N SER A 155 -0.56 -5.78 7.05
CA SER A 155 -0.65 -7.21 6.75
C SER A 155 -1.24 -7.92 7.97
N ILE A 156 -1.64 -9.18 7.82
CA ILE A 156 -1.81 -10.09 8.97
C ILE A 156 -0.54 -10.17 9.83
N ALA A 157 0.64 -9.96 9.23
CA ALA A 157 1.92 -9.87 9.97
C ALA A 157 2.01 -8.65 10.89
N GLY A 158 1.13 -7.67 10.76
CA GLY A 158 0.97 -6.57 11.72
C GLY A 158 0.06 -6.89 12.90
N LEU A 159 -0.49 -8.10 12.97
CA LEU A 159 -1.40 -8.56 14.01
C LEU A 159 -0.98 -9.92 14.62
N ARG A 160 -0.03 -10.61 14.00
CA ARG A 160 0.55 -11.88 14.49
C ARG A 160 2.01 -12.00 14.10
N GLY A 161 2.75 -12.85 14.80
CA GLY A 161 4.10 -13.25 14.40
C GLY A 161 4.07 -14.21 13.21
N MET A 162 5.11 -14.17 12.40
CA MET A 162 5.29 -15.06 11.25
C MET A 162 6.72 -15.62 11.22
N ASN A 163 6.85 -16.91 10.91
CA ASN A 163 8.13 -17.58 10.84
C ASN A 163 9.03 -16.96 9.77
N ARG A 164 10.30 -16.67 10.11
CA ARG A 164 11.32 -16.09 9.21
C ARG A 164 10.97 -14.70 8.64
N LEU A 165 10.03 -14.00 9.27
CA LEU A 165 9.54 -12.69 8.83
C LEU A 165 9.56 -11.65 9.96
N SER A 166 10.50 -11.74 10.90
CA SER A 166 10.50 -10.86 12.07
C SER A 166 10.65 -9.37 11.73
N HIS A 167 11.52 -9.02 10.78
CA HIS A 167 11.69 -7.64 10.28
C HIS A 167 10.44 -7.14 9.53
N TYR A 168 9.82 -8.01 8.70
CA TYR A 168 8.55 -7.69 8.04
C TYR A 168 7.44 -7.46 9.06
N ALA A 169 7.27 -8.38 10.02
CA ALA A 169 6.29 -8.24 11.10
C ALA A 169 6.54 -6.95 11.89
N ALA A 170 7.79 -6.66 12.30
CA ALA A 170 8.14 -5.43 12.99
C ALA A 170 7.70 -4.19 12.20
N SER A 171 7.96 -4.15 10.88
CA SER A 171 7.53 -3.05 10.03
C SER A 171 6.00 -2.89 9.99
N LYS A 172 5.27 -4.02 9.88
CA LYS A 172 3.79 -4.01 9.77
C LYS A 172 3.09 -3.75 11.10
N TRP A 173 3.66 -4.15 12.24
CA TRP A 173 3.23 -3.70 13.57
C TRP A 173 3.49 -2.20 13.76
N GLY A 174 4.64 -1.70 13.29
CA GLY A 174 4.93 -0.27 13.27
C GLY A 174 3.88 0.53 12.52
N MET A 175 3.38 0.04 11.39
CA MET A 175 2.28 0.66 10.62
C MET A 175 0.99 0.76 11.44
N VAL A 176 0.68 -0.22 12.29
CA VAL A 176 -0.46 -0.14 13.23
C VAL A 176 -0.26 0.99 14.25
N GLY A 177 0.95 1.11 14.79
CA GLY A 177 1.32 2.19 15.71
C GLY A 177 1.14 3.56 15.06
N LEU A 178 1.69 3.75 13.84
CA LEU A 178 1.53 4.99 13.07
C LEU A 178 0.04 5.30 12.80
N THR A 179 -0.73 4.30 12.39
CA THR A 179 -2.17 4.46 12.11
C THR A 179 -2.92 5.00 13.31
N LYS A 180 -2.70 4.45 14.50
CA LYS A 180 -3.38 4.88 15.73
C LYS A 180 -2.95 6.28 16.17
N SER A 181 -1.65 6.57 16.14
CA SER A 181 -1.11 7.88 16.52
C SER A 181 -1.60 8.97 15.58
N TRP A 182 -1.48 8.77 14.27
CA TRP A 182 -1.94 9.75 13.28
C TRP A 182 -3.46 9.94 13.31
N ALA A 183 -4.24 8.91 13.60
CA ALA A 183 -5.69 9.05 13.76
C ALA A 183 -6.04 10.03 14.90
N ILE A 184 -5.31 9.99 16.02
CA ILE A 184 -5.50 10.92 17.14
C ILE A 184 -5.08 12.34 16.74
N GLU A 185 -3.90 12.48 16.13
CA GLU A 185 -3.34 13.78 15.75
C GLU A 185 -4.17 14.49 14.67
N LEU A 186 -4.71 13.73 13.71
CA LEU A 186 -5.32 14.28 12.50
C LEU A 186 -6.86 14.37 12.56
N ALA A 187 -7.51 13.72 13.52
CA ALA A 187 -8.96 13.79 13.69
C ALA A 187 -9.48 15.24 13.84
N PRO A 188 -8.81 16.18 14.57
CA PRO A 188 -9.26 17.56 14.66
C PRO A 188 -9.25 18.30 13.31
N HIS A 189 -8.55 17.76 12.31
CA HIS A 189 -8.46 18.30 10.96
C HIS A 189 -9.43 17.62 9.97
N GLY A 190 -10.30 16.72 10.43
CA GLY A 190 -11.25 16.00 9.58
C GLY A 190 -10.58 14.92 8.71
N ILE A 191 -9.39 14.45 9.11
CA ILE A 191 -8.63 13.42 8.39
C ILE A 191 -8.79 12.08 9.10
N ARG A 192 -9.10 11.03 8.35
CA ARG A 192 -9.19 9.66 8.85
C ARG A 192 -7.92 8.89 8.53
N VAL A 193 -7.48 8.04 9.45
CA VAL A 193 -6.31 7.17 9.25
C VAL A 193 -6.68 5.74 9.61
N LEU A 194 -6.44 4.83 8.71
CA LEU A 194 -6.83 3.41 8.82
C LEU A 194 -5.68 2.51 8.38
N SER A 195 -5.66 1.28 8.83
CA SER A 195 -4.81 0.25 8.24
C SER A 195 -5.62 -0.91 7.69
N ILE A 196 -5.14 -1.50 6.59
CA ILE A 196 -5.69 -2.72 6.01
C ILE A 196 -4.71 -3.87 6.25
N HIS A 197 -5.24 -5.06 6.55
CA HIS A 197 -4.48 -6.23 6.95
C HIS A 197 -4.84 -7.43 6.08
N PRO A 198 -4.33 -7.48 4.84
CA PRO A 198 -4.56 -8.62 3.96
C PRO A 198 -3.82 -9.89 4.44
N THR A 199 -4.37 -11.06 4.13
CA THR A 199 -3.66 -12.33 4.06
C THR A 199 -2.75 -12.37 2.82
N GLY A 200 -2.30 -13.54 2.37
CA GLY A 200 -1.61 -13.68 1.09
C GLY A 200 -2.43 -13.12 -0.07
N VAL A 201 -1.83 -12.28 -0.88
CA VAL A 201 -2.48 -11.65 -2.03
C VAL A 201 -1.78 -12.10 -3.30
N ASN A 202 -2.53 -12.49 -4.32
CA ASN A 202 -2.02 -12.86 -5.63
C ASN A 202 -1.36 -11.63 -6.30
N THR A 203 -0.05 -11.56 -6.23
CA THR A 203 0.76 -10.44 -6.71
C THR A 203 2.17 -10.91 -7.08
N PRO A 204 2.95 -10.14 -7.88
CA PRO A 204 4.35 -10.46 -8.16
C PRO A 204 5.24 -10.62 -6.91
N MET A 205 4.90 -9.98 -5.79
CA MET A 205 5.59 -10.21 -4.51
C MET A 205 5.42 -11.66 -4.04
N ASN A 206 4.22 -12.23 -4.20
CA ASN A 206 3.93 -13.61 -3.83
C ASN A 206 4.72 -14.60 -4.70
N ASP A 207 4.81 -14.31 -6.00
CA ASP A 207 5.64 -15.07 -6.94
C ASP A 207 7.13 -15.01 -6.56
N GLY A 208 7.60 -13.82 -6.18
CA GLY A 208 8.97 -13.60 -5.72
C GLY A 208 9.29 -14.37 -4.45
N LEU A 209 8.40 -14.38 -3.47
CA LEU A 209 8.55 -15.17 -2.24
C LEU A 209 8.58 -16.67 -2.52
N ALA A 210 7.77 -17.15 -3.44
CA ALA A 210 7.76 -18.54 -3.86
C ALA A 210 9.09 -18.94 -4.55
N ALA A 211 9.58 -18.09 -5.43
CA ALA A 211 10.87 -18.30 -6.11
C ALA A 211 12.05 -18.34 -5.12
N MET A 212 12.04 -17.53 -4.05
CA MET A 212 13.07 -17.59 -2.98
C MET A 212 13.09 -18.94 -2.25
N GLU A 213 11.96 -19.64 -2.19
CA GLU A 213 11.83 -20.96 -1.56
C GLU A 213 12.01 -22.12 -2.56
N GLY A 214 12.29 -21.83 -3.83
CA GLY A 214 12.31 -22.85 -4.89
C GLY A 214 10.99 -23.57 -5.07
N ALA A 215 9.89 -22.86 -4.84
CA ALA A 215 8.52 -23.38 -4.85
C ALA A 215 7.63 -22.56 -5.80
N THR A 216 6.47 -23.09 -6.13
CA THR A 216 5.43 -22.33 -6.83
C THR A 216 4.61 -21.50 -5.83
N PRO A 217 3.96 -20.39 -6.27
CA PRO A 217 3.03 -19.63 -5.43
C PRO A 217 1.95 -20.50 -4.79
N GLN A 218 1.43 -21.48 -5.53
CA GLN A 218 0.42 -22.41 -5.04
C GLN A 218 0.96 -23.28 -3.88
N GLU A 219 2.17 -23.82 -4.00
CA GLU A 219 2.80 -24.62 -2.92
C GLU A 219 3.04 -23.78 -1.67
N ILE A 220 3.46 -22.50 -1.82
CA ILE A 220 3.61 -21.58 -0.68
C ILE A 220 2.25 -21.31 -0.03
N ALA A 221 1.22 -21.06 -0.81
CA ALA A 221 -0.13 -20.83 -0.31
C ALA A 221 -0.64 -22.06 0.48
N GLU A 222 -0.45 -23.26 -0.04
CA GLU A 222 -0.83 -24.53 0.62
C GLU A 222 -0.06 -24.75 1.92
N ARG A 223 1.26 -24.49 1.94
CA ARG A 223 2.10 -24.58 3.15
C ARG A 223 1.72 -23.51 4.19
N SER A 224 1.28 -22.34 3.74
CA SER A 224 0.87 -21.22 4.57
C SER A 224 -0.63 -21.26 4.91
N ALA A 225 -1.37 -22.23 4.38
CA ALA A 225 -2.82 -22.33 4.46
C ALA A 225 -3.32 -22.28 5.91
N GLY A 226 -3.85 -21.16 6.27
CA GLY A 226 -4.49 -20.88 7.55
C GLY A 226 -5.85 -20.23 7.36
N ASN A 227 -6.22 -19.90 6.12
CA ASN A 227 -7.50 -19.32 5.78
C ASN A 227 -8.65 -20.27 6.20
N LEU A 228 -9.70 -19.73 6.81
CA LEU A 228 -10.92 -20.50 7.10
C LEU A 228 -11.76 -20.68 5.84
N LEU A 229 -11.82 -19.64 5.00
CA LEU A 229 -12.41 -19.77 3.67
C LEU A 229 -11.48 -20.63 2.78
N PRO A 230 -12.04 -21.48 1.89
CA PRO A 230 -11.25 -22.42 1.10
C PRO A 230 -10.57 -21.73 -0.11
N VAL A 231 -9.78 -20.71 0.17
CA VAL A 231 -9.00 -19.96 -0.83
C VAL A 231 -7.52 -19.92 -0.41
N PRO A 232 -6.57 -20.11 -1.35
CA PRO A 232 -5.15 -20.11 -1.03
C PRO A 232 -4.65 -18.66 -0.76
N TRP A 233 -5.22 -17.69 -1.44
CA TRP A 233 -4.97 -16.24 -1.33
C TRP A 233 -6.23 -15.46 -1.71
N ILE A 234 -6.17 -14.16 -1.56
CA ILE A 234 -7.14 -13.21 -2.12
C ILE A 234 -6.53 -12.50 -3.32
N GLU A 235 -7.35 -11.85 -4.15
CA GLU A 235 -6.87 -11.11 -5.31
C GLU A 235 -6.54 -9.64 -4.94
N ALA A 236 -5.73 -8.99 -5.77
CA ALA A 236 -5.40 -7.58 -5.58
C ALA A 236 -6.65 -6.67 -5.67
N GLU A 237 -7.63 -7.08 -6.44
CA GLU A 237 -8.93 -6.44 -6.61
C GLU A 237 -9.76 -6.48 -5.32
N ASP A 238 -9.68 -7.55 -4.51
CA ASP A 238 -10.36 -7.64 -3.21
C ASP A 238 -9.82 -6.58 -2.23
N VAL A 239 -8.49 -6.36 -2.27
CA VAL A 239 -7.84 -5.30 -1.51
C VAL A 239 -8.28 -3.92 -2.02
N ALA A 240 -8.35 -3.74 -3.34
CA ALA A 240 -8.77 -2.48 -3.94
C ALA A 240 -10.23 -2.11 -3.56
N GLU A 241 -11.14 -3.06 -3.55
CA GLU A 241 -12.54 -2.85 -3.10
C GLU A 241 -12.61 -2.46 -1.61
N ALA A 242 -11.79 -3.10 -0.77
CA ALA A 242 -11.70 -2.70 0.64
C ALA A 242 -11.15 -1.27 0.80
N VAL A 243 -10.13 -0.90 0.03
CA VAL A 243 -9.58 0.47 0.04
C VAL A 243 -10.63 1.47 -0.44
N LEU A 244 -11.38 1.16 -1.50
CA LEU A 244 -12.50 1.99 -1.97
C LEU A 244 -13.51 2.25 -0.85
N PHE A 245 -13.97 1.20 -0.17
CA PHE A 245 -14.89 1.34 0.94
C PHE A 245 -14.32 2.22 2.06
N LEU A 246 -13.07 1.97 2.47
CA LEU A 246 -12.41 2.72 3.53
C LEU A 246 -12.14 4.18 3.16
N ALA A 247 -11.84 4.46 1.90
CA ALA A 247 -11.66 5.83 1.40
C ALA A 247 -12.98 6.61 1.31
N SER A 248 -14.10 5.92 1.11
CA SER A 248 -15.41 6.52 0.84
C SER A 248 -16.11 7.12 2.08
N PRO A 249 -17.12 7.98 1.89
CA PRO A 249 -17.98 8.47 2.97
C PRO A 249 -18.76 7.37 3.71
N ARG A 250 -18.89 6.18 3.13
CA ARG A 250 -19.57 5.03 3.76
C ARG A 250 -18.86 4.58 5.05
N SER A 251 -17.56 4.83 5.15
CA SER A 251 -16.74 4.53 6.34
C SER A 251 -16.41 5.78 7.18
N ARG A 252 -17.19 6.86 7.09
CA ARG A 252 -16.92 8.19 7.68
C ARG A 252 -16.64 8.21 9.18
N TYR A 253 -17.04 7.19 9.91
CA TYR A 253 -16.78 7.06 11.35
C TYR A 253 -15.65 6.08 11.69
N ALA A 254 -14.97 5.52 10.69
CA ALA A 254 -13.83 4.65 10.89
C ALA A 254 -12.52 5.45 10.85
N THR A 255 -11.81 5.50 11.96
CA THR A 255 -10.44 6.03 12.07
C THR A 255 -9.70 5.33 13.21
N GLY A 256 -8.37 5.19 13.12
CA GLY A 256 -7.54 4.47 14.09
C GLY A 256 -7.77 2.96 14.14
N SER A 257 -8.59 2.41 13.26
CA SER A 257 -8.98 1.00 13.23
C SER A 257 -8.18 0.19 12.20
N GLN A 258 -8.12 -1.12 12.47
CA GLN A 258 -7.53 -2.11 11.57
C GLN A 258 -8.66 -2.81 10.80
N TYR A 259 -8.59 -2.79 9.48
CA TYR A 259 -9.49 -3.53 8.61
C TYR A 259 -8.83 -4.84 8.17
N VAL A 260 -9.29 -5.94 8.74
CA VAL A 260 -8.75 -7.27 8.48
C VAL A 260 -9.43 -7.86 7.25
N LEU A 261 -8.64 -8.30 6.27
CA LEU A 261 -9.08 -8.95 5.04
C LEU A 261 -8.26 -10.22 4.85
N ASP A 262 -8.58 -11.26 5.62
CA ASP A 262 -7.68 -12.39 5.83
C ASP A 262 -8.31 -13.77 5.59
N ALA A 263 -9.50 -13.81 5.01
CA ALA A 263 -10.25 -15.06 4.83
C ALA A 263 -10.39 -15.89 6.12
N GLY A 264 -10.38 -15.21 7.30
CA GLY A 264 -10.54 -15.80 8.62
C GLY A 264 -9.26 -16.39 9.23
N LEU A 265 -8.09 -16.12 8.65
CA LEU A 265 -6.81 -16.69 9.09
C LEU A 265 -6.50 -16.36 10.56
N LEU A 266 -6.79 -15.15 11.04
CA LEU A 266 -6.54 -14.73 12.42
C LEU A 266 -7.58 -15.23 13.44
N SER A 267 -8.63 -15.90 12.98
CA SER A 267 -9.69 -16.44 13.84
C SER A 267 -9.40 -17.87 14.33
N ARG A 268 -8.20 -18.39 14.10
CA ARG A 268 -7.73 -19.70 14.56
C ARG A 268 -6.92 -19.59 15.85
#